data_d926339cef2c1a8d179112318d5431b2
#
_entry.id   d926339cef2c1a8d179112318d5431b2
#
_cell.length_a   1.000
_cell.length_b   1.000
_cell.length_c   1.000
_cell.angle_alpha   90.00
_cell.angle_beta   90.00
_cell.angle_gamma   90.00
#
_symmetry.space_group_name_H-M   'P 1'
#
loop_
_entity.id
_entity.type
_entity.pdbx_description
1 polymer ?
#
loop_
_entity_poly.entity_id
_entity_poly.type
_entity_poly.pdbx_seq_one_letter_code
_entity_poly.pdbx_strand_id
1 'polypeptide(L)'
;MEKSALVYIVLTLVTVGFGFCVRNSAYTAGYLSGRRMPGAPVGYDRQQARNLVAETAVFCLLAGVSACRIAVGRDYWVYWLKFQLIDQGRHVSYEKGFVGLVKLFHWIFGEGSYLPIFGFFSLVTVFFFLKALHDQADWYVVSLFLLLTQGFYFNSMNSVRYYFALALAMYAQKYVLRGEYGKFILWVLLGCTIHKSVLLIIPAYIAADLLSRVRLKKWHYAVGILLILSLIFGQGFYRNLIFKFYPYYRDSMFDNGQLSYVNIGKCLAVLILCLIYWKDSIRDDRRNRYYFYLNLAGLVLYTCGSFIPEVSRVAYYLIQSQIFLIPGVLWNAKKGWFRNLCIVGVVAAYLLYFVMLLRGMYDVEIRLLPYLNWIFD
;
A
#
# COMPACT_ATOMS: atom_id res chain seq x y z
N MET A 1 -3.98 -25.58 -12.12
CA MET A 1 -3.18 -24.47 -11.56
C MET A 1 -1.73 -24.89 -11.66
N GLU A 2 -0.90 -24.12 -12.37
CA GLU A 2 0.51 -24.46 -12.56
C GLU A 2 1.27 -24.44 -11.23
N LYS A 3 2.34 -25.25 -11.16
CA LYS A 3 3.20 -25.38 -9.95
C LYS A 3 3.66 -24.01 -9.40
N SER A 4 3.87 -23.03 -10.28
CA SER A 4 4.31 -21.68 -9.90
C SER A 4 3.30 -20.86 -9.07
N ALA A 5 1.99 -20.99 -9.31
CA ALA A 5 0.97 -20.33 -8.48
C ALA A 5 0.93 -20.89 -7.07
N LEU A 6 1.30 -22.19 -6.92
CA LEU A 6 1.38 -22.84 -5.62
C LEU A 6 2.39 -22.12 -4.68
N VAL A 7 3.50 -21.60 -5.23
CA VAL A 7 4.49 -20.84 -4.45
C VAL A 7 3.82 -19.65 -3.74
N TYR A 8 3.02 -18.86 -4.46
CA TYR A 8 2.36 -17.68 -3.87
C TYR A 8 1.24 -18.05 -2.90
N ILE A 9 0.52 -19.16 -3.15
CA ILE A 9 -0.50 -19.67 -2.23
C ILE A 9 0.15 -20.16 -0.94
N VAL A 10 1.17 -21.01 -1.04
CA VAL A 10 1.89 -21.52 0.13
C VAL A 10 2.55 -20.39 0.92
N LEU A 11 3.21 -19.46 0.21
CA LEU A 11 3.77 -18.27 0.84
C LEU A 11 2.71 -17.49 1.65
N THR A 12 1.52 -17.27 1.05
CA THR A 12 0.42 -16.57 1.73
C THR A 12 -0.07 -17.33 2.94
N LEU A 13 -0.29 -18.64 2.83
CA LEU A 13 -0.77 -19.47 3.94
C LEU A 13 0.23 -19.52 5.09
N VAL A 14 1.52 -19.72 4.78
CA VAL A 14 2.57 -19.82 5.80
C VAL A 14 2.78 -18.48 6.50
N THR A 15 2.85 -17.38 5.75
CA THR A 15 3.03 -16.04 6.35
C THR A 15 1.83 -15.62 7.20
N VAL A 16 0.59 -15.88 6.75
CA VAL A 16 -0.61 -15.64 7.56
C VAL A 16 -0.61 -16.57 8.80
N GLY A 17 -0.16 -17.82 8.68
CA GLY A 17 0.03 -18.73 9.79
C GLY A 17 0.96 -18.16 10.89
N PHE A 18 2.12 -17.61 10.52
CA PHE A 18 2.99 -16.86 11.45
C PHE A 18 2.30 -15.62 12.00
N GLY A 19 1.50 -14.92 11.19
CA GLY A 19 0.73 -13.75 11.61
C GLY A 19 -0.20 -14.01 12.79
N PHE A 20 -0.75 -15.24 12.96
CA PHE A 20 -1.54 -15.61 14.12
C PHE A 20 -0.73 -15.66 15.44
N CYS A 21 0.58 -15.78 15.36
CA CYS A 21 1.46 -15.76 16.54
C CYS A 21 1.69 -14.32 17.03
N VAL A 22 1.49 -13.31 16.18
CA VAL A 22 1.66 -11.90 16.53
C VAL A 22 0.42 -11.40 17.25
N ARG A 23 0.58 -10.98 18.50
CA ARG A 23 -0.48 -10.29 19.24
C ARG A 23 -0.12 -8.83 19.35
N ASN A 24 -1.06 -7.98 18.99
CA ASN A 24 -0.93 -6.55 19.24
C ASN A 24 -0.82 -6.34 20.75
N SER A 25 0.28 -5.78 21.18
CA SER A 25 0.42 -5.38 22.57
C SER A 25 -0.40 -4.09 22.81
N ALA A 26 -0.87 -3.89 24.05
CA ALA A 26 -1.45 -2.61 24.48
C ALA A 26 -0.51 -1.41 24.19
N TYR A 27 0.77 -1.69 23.93
CA TYR A 27 1.81 -0.76 23.51
C TYR A 27 1.48 -0.11 22.15
N THR A 28 0.94 -0.84 21.17
CA THR A 28 0.57 -0.29 19.86
C THR A 28 -0.57 0.71 19.98
N ALA A 29 -1.59 0.40 20.78
CA ALA A 29 -2.70 1.32 21.04
C ALA A 29 -2.24 2.57 21.80
N GLY A 30 -1.35 2.44 22.80
CA GLY A 30 -0.76 3.55 23.55
C GLY A 30 0.17 4.41 22.70
N TYR A 31 0.92 3.81 21.78
CA TYR A 31 1.86 4.48 20.90
C TYR A 31 1.16 5.42 19.89
N LEU A 32 0.00 5.03 19.36
CA LEU A 32 -0.79 5.86 18.45
C LEU A 32 -1.60 6.95 19.16
N SER A 33 -1.99 6.73 20.43
CA SER A 33 -2.71 7.73 21.23
C SER A 33 -1.81 8.80 21.84
N GLY A 34 -0.49 8.71 21.69
CA GLY A 34 0.48 9.63 22.30
C GLY A 34 0.58 9.51 23.82
N ARG A 35 -0.12 8.57 24.45
CA ARG A 35 -0.03 8.29 25.88
C ARG A 35 1.15 7.35 26.14
N ARG A 36 2.22 7.88 26.73
CA ARG A 36 3.21 7.03 27.41
C ARG A 36 2.51 6.31 28.56
N MET A 37 2.43 4.99 28.51
CA MET A 37 2.03 4.21 29.67
C MET A 37 3.16 4.29 30.71
N PRO A 38 2.92 4.82 31.93
CA PRO A 38 3.89 4.72 33.00
C PRO A 38 4.03 3.23 33.40
N GLY A 39 5.24 2.72 33.43
CA GLY A 39 5.53 1.40 33.95
C GLY A 39 5.57 0.25 32.94
N ALA A 40 5.92 0.50 31.68
CA ALA A 40 6.28 -0.59 30.77
C ALA A 40 7.49 -1.34 31.36
N PRO A 41 7.42 -2.69 31.56
CA PRO A 41 8.51 -3.43 32.14
C PRO A 41 9.77 -3.30 31.27
N VAL A 42 10.89 -3.01 31.92
CA VAL A 42 12.21 -3.01 31.31
C VAL A 42 12.65 -4.47 31.14
N GLY A 43 12.10 -5.15 30.13
CA GLY A 43 12.42 -6.54 29.82
C GLY A 43 11.54 -7.04 28.67
N TYR A 44 12.10 -7.88 27.81
CA TYR A 44 11.32 -8.56 26.77
C TYR A 44 10.34 -9.52 27.40
N ASP A 45 9.05 -9.21 27.33
CA ASP A 45 7.99 -10.16 27.65
C ASP A 45 8.00 -11.32 26.63
N ARG A 46 7.62 -12.53 27.08
CA ARG A 46 7.51 -13.72 26.20
C ARG A 46 6.68 -13.46 24.94
N GLN A 47 5.64 -12.60 25.03
CA GLN A 47 4.83 -12.25 23.89
C GLN A 47 5.58 -11.33 22.91
N GLN A 48 6.40 -10.42 23.40
CA GLN A 48 7.24 -9.56 22.55
C GLN A 48 8.28 -10.39 21.79
N ALA A 49 8.88 -11.38 22.46
CA ALA A 49 9.80 -12.32 21.80
C ALA A 49 9.09 -13.15 20.72
N ARG A 50 7.87 -13.66 21.00
CA ARG A 50 7.06 -14.37 19.99
C ARG A 50 6.71 -13.48 18.80
N ASN A 51 6.30 -12.23 19.06
CA ASN A 51 6.03 -11.26 17.98
C ASN A 51 7.26 -11.04 17.12
N LEU A 52 8.42 -10.79 17.74
CA LEU A 52 9.67 -10.57 17.01
C LEU A 52 10.05 -11.77 16.15
N VAL A 53 9.99 -12.99 16.69
CA VAL A 53 10.30 -14.21 15.94
C VAL A 53 9.34 -14.39 14.76
N ALA A 54 8.03 -14.25 15.01
CA ALA A 54 7.01 -14.40 13.96
C ALA A 54 7.13 -13.33 12.88
N GLU A 55 7.31 -12.06 13.24
CA GLU A 55 7.48 -10.96 12.28
C GLU A 55 8.78 -11.09 11.48
N THR A 56 9.86 -11.57 12.12
CA THR A 56 11.13 -11.88 11.43
C THR A 56 10.95 -13.02 10.45
N ALA A 57 10.24 -14.08 10.81
CA ALA A 57 9.92 -15.18 9.89
C ALA A 57 9.09 -14.70 8.70
N VAL A 58 8.05 -13.90 8.93
CA VAL A 58 7.25 -13.27 7.87
C VAL A 58 8.12 -12.41 6.97
N PHE A 59 9.01 -11.59 7.55
CA PHE A 59 9.94 -10.75 6.80
C PHE A 59 10.87 -11.60 5.92
N CYS A 60 11.52 -12.61 6.48
CA CYS A 60 12.44 -13.48 5.73
C CYS A 60 11.74 -14.20 4.57
N LEU A 61 10.52 -14.71 4.79
CA LEU A 61 9.74 -15.37 3.75
C LEU A 61 9.35 -14.41 2.62
N LEU A 62 8.75 -13.28 2.95
CA LEU A 62 8.30 -12.32 1.93
C LEU A 62 9.48 -11.65 1.22
N ALA A 63 10.48 -11.18 1.98
CA ALA A 63 11.66 -10.55 1.41
C ALA A 63 12.50 -11.54 0.60
N GLY A 64 12.64 -12.78 1.07
CA GLY A 64 13.37 -13.83 0.36
C GLY A 64 12.74 -14.15 -1.00
N VAL A 65 11.44 -14.45 -1.02
CA VAL A 65 10.73 -14.72 -2.30
C VAL A 65 10.81 -13.51 -3.23
N SER A 66 10.66 -12.30 -2.72
CA SER A 66 10.76 -11.10 -3.56
C SER A 66 12.18 -10.82 -4.05
N ALA A 67 13.22 -11.02 -3.21
CA ALA A 67 14.61 -10.74 -3.55
C ALA A 67 15.22 -11.78 -4.50
N CYS A 68 14.84 -13.05 -4.33
CA CYS A 68 15.40 -14.15 -5.12
C CYS A 68 14.79 -14.30 -6.52
N ARG A 69 13.78 -13.50 -6.88
CA ARG A 69 13.11 -13.58 -8.18
C ARG A 69 14.03 -13.21 -9.35
N ILE A 70 13.83 -13.88 -10.48
CA ILE A 70 14.45 -13.54 -11.76
C ILE A 70 13.37 -13.52 -12.85
N ALA A 71 13.41 -12.53 -13.72
CA ALA A 71 12.46 -12.38 -14.84
C ALA A 71 10.97 -12.31 -14.42
N VAL A 72 10.67 -12.02 -13.16
CA VAL A 72 9.32 -11.91 -12.60
C VAL A 72 8.86 -10.46 -12.59
N GLY A 73 7.71 -10.19 -13.22
CA GLY A 73 7.15 -8.87 -13.44
C GLY A 73 7.47 -8.31 -14.83
N ARG A 74 6.48 -7.68 -15.47
CA ARG A 74 6.64 -7.04 -16.78
C ARG A 74 7.78 -6.01 -16.80
N ASP A 75 7.88 -5.22 -15.73
CA ASP A 75 8.85 -4.13 -15.64
C ASP A 75 10.28 -4.62 -15.37
N TYR A 76 10.49 -5.93 -15.06
CA TYR A 76 11.81 -6.48 -14.71
C TYR A 76 12.87 -6.18 -15.75
N TRP A 77 12.58 -6.51 -17.02
CA TRP A 77 13.52 -6.32 -18.14
C TRP A 77 13.67 -4.84 -18.51
N VAL A 78 12.62 -4.03 -18.27
CA VAL A 78 12.69 -2.58 -18.45
C VAL A 78 13.68 -1.98 -17.44
N TYR A 79 13.64 -2.42 -16.17
CA TYR A 79 14.61 -1.99 -15.17
C TYR A 79 16.03 -2.44 -15.51
N TRP A 80 16.19 -3.71 -15.88
CA TRP A 80 17.49 -4.25 -16.29
C TRP A 80 18.13 -3.43 -17.43
N LEU A 81 17.36 -3.14 -18.48
CA LEU A 81 17.83 -2.28 -19.58
C LEU A 81 18.21 -0.88 -19.09
N LYS A 82 17.39 -0.30 -18.19
CA LYS A 82 17.68 1.04 -17.63
C LYS A 82 18.94 1.04 -16.77
N PHE A 83 19.23 -0.03 -16.04
CA PHE A 83 20.47 -0.15 -15.27
C PHE A 83 21.68 -0.13 -16.20
N GLN A 84 21.65 -0.86 -17.30
CA GLN A 84 22.73 -0.83 -18.31
C GLN A 84 22.89 0.55 -18.96
N LEU A 85 21.80 1.26 -19.26
CA LEU A 85 21.88 2.61 -19.80
C LEU A 85 22.51 3.59 -18.80
N ILE A 86 22.25 3.41 -17.50
CA ILE A 86 22.87 4.21 -16.43
C ILE A 86 24.40 3.94 -16.38
N ASP A 87 24.85 2.69 -16.50
CA ASP A 87 26.26 2.30 -16.57
C ASP A 87 26.98 2.96 -17.74
N GLN A 88 26.31 2.99 -18.89
CA GLN A 88 26.83 3.64 -20.10
C GLN A 88 26.81 5.18 -20.02
N GLY A 89 26.42 5.77 -18.88
CA GLY A 89 26.30 7.22 -18.72
C GLY A 89 25.16 7.85 -19.52
N ARG A 90 24.26 7.06 -20.11
CA ARG A 90 23.13 7.56 -20.88
C ARG A 90 22.03 8.12 -19.97
N HIS A 91 21.35 9.13 -20.45
CA HIS A 91 20.23 9.75 -19.75
C HIS A 91 19.04 8.77 -19.65
N VAL A 92 18.49 8.60 -18.45
CA VAL A 92 17.25 7.89 -18.19
C VAL A 92 16.26 8.81 -17.49
N SER A 93 14.99 8.74 -17.89
CA SER A 93 13.90 9.56 -17.32
C SER A 93 13.43 9.02 -15.96
N TYR A 94 14.37 8.79 -15.04
CA TYR A 94 14.08 8.35 -13.67
C TYR A 94 14.54 9.43 -12.67
N GLU A 95 14.00 9.38 -11.46
CA GLU A 95 14.36 10.28 -10.38
C GLU A 95 15.82 10.13 -10.01
N LYS A 96 16.47 11.28 -9.69
CA LYS A 96 17.92 11.34 -9.41
C LYS A 96 18.36 10.43 -8.24
N GLY A 97 17.51 10.26 -7.22
CA GLY A 97 17.80 9.38 -6.09
C GLY A 97 17.85 7.90 -6.52
N PHE A 98 16.92 7.48 -7.39
CA PHE A 98 16.97 6.14 -7.95
C PHE A 98 18.22 5.91 -8.80
N VAL A 99 18.55 6.83 -9.71
CA VAL A 99 19.76 6.75 -10.54
C VAL A 99 21.02 6.72 -9.68
N GLY A 100 21.10 7.57 -8.64
CA GLY A 100 22.22 7.60 -7.71
C GLY A 100 22.38 6.28 -6.95
N LEU A 101 21.26 5.67 -6.54
CA LEU A 101 21.26 4.37 -5.85
C LEU A 101 21.73 3.25 -6.79
N VAL A 102 21.29 3.22 -8.04
CA VAL A 102 21.79 2.26 -9.05
C VAL A 102 23.30 2.40 -9.23
N LYS A 103 23.81 3.62 -9.42
CA LYS A 103 25.27 3.88 -9.54
C LYS A 103 26.04 3.42 -8.31
N LEU A 104 25.49 3.64 -7.10
CA LEU A 104 26.12 3.18 -5.85
C LEU A 104 26.23 1.66 -5.82
N PHE A 105 25.17 0.94 -6.23
CA PHE A 105 25.20 -0.52 -6.27
C PHE A 105 26.16 -1.06 -7.32
N HIS A 106 26.24 -0.43 -8.50
CA HIS A 106 27.22 -0.81 -9.52
C HIS A 106 28.67 -0.54 -9.08
N TRP A 107 28.88 0.54 -8.33
CA TRP A 107 30.21 0.81 -7.73
C TRP A 107 30.60 -0.24 -6.70
N ILE A 108 29.65 -0.76 -5.89
CA ILE A 108 29.94 -1.75 -4.84
C ILE A 108 30.06 -3.17 -5.41
N PHE A 109 29.17 -3.56 -6.31
CA PHE A 109 28.99 -4.95 -6.79
C PHE A 109 29.51 -5.18 -8.20
N GLY A 110 30.02 -4.14 -8.88
CA GLY A 110 30.47 -4.17 -10.26
C GLY A 110 29.38 -3.77 -11.26
N GLU A 111 29.86 -3.30 -12.43
CA GLU A 111 29.00 -2.91 -13.55
C GLU A 111 28.11 -4.07 -14.01
N GLY A 112 26.86 -3.77 -14.35
CA GLY A 112 25.87 -4.76 -14.78
C GLY A 112 25.21 -5.56 -13.65
N SER A 113 25.60 -5.37 -12.38
CA SER A 113 25.02 -6.06 -11.23
C SER A 113 23.60 -5.56 -10.93
N TYR A 114 22.57 -6.29 -11.34
CA TYR A 114 21.18 -5.90 -11.15
C TYR A 114 20.47 -6.65 -10.01
N LEU A 115 20.88 -7.87 -9.67
CA LEU A 115 20.26 -8.66 -8.59
C LEU A 115 20.34 -7.98 -7.23
N PRO A 116 21.48 -7.39 -6.81
CA PRO A 116 21.57 -6.66 -5.53
C PRO A 116 20.61 -5.46 -5.46
N ILE A 117 20.36 -4.80 -6.59
CA ILE A 117 19.42 -3.67 -6.67
C ILE A 117 17.98 -4.16 -6.42
N PHE A 118 17.56 -5.21 -7.11
CA PHE A 118 16.24 -5.82 -6.87
C PHE A 118 16.11 -6.37 -5.45
N GLY A 119 17.18 -7.00 -4.93
CA GLY A 119 17.26 -7.47 -3.55
C GLY A 119 17.04 -6.33 -2.54
N PHE A 120 17.76 -5.23 -2.69
CA PHE A 120 17.62 -4.05 -1.83
C PHE A 120 16.19 -3.50 -1.82
N PHE A 121 15.60 -3.27 -3.00
CA PHE A 121 14.24 -2.77 -3.09
C PHE A 121 13.22 -3.74 -2.48
N SER A 122 13.44 -5.05 -2.64
CA SER A 122 12.59 -6.08 -2.05
C SER A 122 12.66 -6.05 -0.51
N LEU A 123 13.88 -6.05 0.04
CA LEU A 123 14.10 -6.00 1.49
C LEU A 123 13.48 -4.74 2.10
N VAL A 124 13.76 -3.57 1.53
CA VAL A 124 13.29 -2.30 2.10
C VAL A 124 11.78 -2.13 1.95
N THR A 125 11.20 -2.52 0.81
CA THR A 125 9.75 -2.43 0.59
C THR A 125 8.99 -3.33 1.56
N VAL A 126 9.41 -4.59 1.70
CA VAL A 126 8.79 -5.53 2.65
C VAL A 126 8.97 -5.05 4.08
N PHE A 127 10.17 -4.55 4.44
CA PHE A 127 10.41 -3.98 5.77
C PHE A 127 9.41 -2.86 6.11
N PHE A 128 9.22 -1.89 5.20
CA PHE A 128 8.30 -0.77 5.48
C PHE A 128 6.84 -1.20 5.49
N PHE A 129 6.43 -2.17 4.67
CA PHE A 129 5.09 -2.76 4.76
C PHE A 129 4.86 -3.39 6.13
N LEU A 130 5.74 -4.30 6.56
CA LEU A 130 5.59 -4.98 7.84
C LEU A 130 5.74 -4.02 9.03
N LYS A 131 6.64 -3.04 8.93
CA LYS A 131 6.78 -2.00 9.96
C LYS A 131 5.54 -1.12 10.07
N ALA A 132 4.87 -0.84 8.95
CA ALA A 132 3.59 -0.14 8.96
C ALA A 132 2.50 -0.97 9.63
N LEU A 133 2.44 -2.29 9.38
CA LEU A 133 1.51 -3.19 10.04
C LEU A 133 1.79 -3.27 11.55
N HIS A 134 3.04 -3.47 11.94
CA HIS A 134 3.46 -3.51 13.33
C HIS A 134 3.02 -2.25 14.11
N ASP A 135 3.23 -1.07 13.51
CA ASP A 135 3.01 0.21 14.18
C ASP A 135 1.54 0.67 14.17
N GLN A 136 0.69 0.17 13.25
CA GLN A 136 -0.62 0.76 12.98
C GLN A 136 -1.79 -0.23 12.99
N ALA A 137 -1.55 -1.55 12.84
CA ALA A 137 -2.65 -2.51 12.76
C ALA A 137 -3.29 -2.80 14.12
N ASP A 138 -4.61 -2.78 14.21
CA ASP A 138 -5.35 -3.27 15.37
C ASP A 138 -5.38 -4.79 15.44
N TRP A 139 -5.40 -5.42 14.27
CA TRP A 139 -5.45 -6.86 14.12
C TRP A 139 -4.43 -7.29 13.06
N TYR A 140 -3.20 -7.53 13.52
CA TYR A 140 -2.02 -7.74 12.66
C TYR A 140 -2.25 -8.80 11.58
N VAL A 141 -2.76 -10.00 11.97
CA VAL A 141 -2.95 -11.10 11.02
C VAL A 141 -3.94 -10.77 9.91
N VAL A 142 -5.01 -10.02 10.22
CA VAL A 142 -6.00 -9.59 9.21
C VAL A 142 -5.38 -8.53 8.29
N SER A 143 -4.60 -7.59 8.84
CA SER A 143 -3.87 -6.60 8.03
C SER A 143 -2.83 -7.27 7.12
N LEU A 144 -2.09 -8.26 7.61
CA LEU A 144 -1.14 -9.05 6.82
C LEU A 144 -1.86 -9.83 5.71
N PHE A 145 -2.97 -10.49 6.03
CA PHE A 145 -3.81 -11.18 5.05
C PHE A 145 -4.28 -10.21 3.94
N LEU A 146 -4.74 -9.03 4.30
CA LEU A 146 -5.18 -8.01 3.33
C LEU A 146 -4.02 -7.45 2.51
N LEU A 147 -2.83 -7.26 3.08
CA LEU A 147 -1.63 -6.84 2.35
C LEU A 147 -1.30 -7.81 1.20
N LEU A 148 -1.41 -9.11 1.48
CA LEU A 148 -1.13 -10.17 0.51
C LEU A 148 -2.28 -10.33 -0.50
N THR A 149 -3.50 -10.52 -0.03
CA THR A 149 -4.66 -10.83 -0.88
C THR A 149 -5.12 -9.65 -1.74
N GLN A 150 -4.89 -8.40 -1.34
CA GLN A 150 -5.09 -7.23 -2.19
C GLN A 150 -3.99 -7.02 -3.23
N GLY A 151 -2.94 -7.82 -3.18
CA GLY A 151 -1.85 -7.79 -4.15
C GLY A 151 -0.79 -6.72 -3.93
N PHE A 152 -0.81 -5.97 -2.82
CA PHE A 152 0.19 -4.95 -2.55
C PHE A 152 1.60 -5.53 -2.52
N TYR A 153 1.76 -6.68 -1.86
CA TYR A 153 3.04 -7.37 -1.82
C TYR A 153 3.45 -7.90 -3.20
N PHE A 154 2.58 -8.65 -3.89
CA PHE A 154 2.94 -9.30 -5.15
C PHE A 154 3.24 -8.27 -6.26
N ASN A 155 2.42 -7.24 -6.38
CA ASN A 155 2.65 -6.18 -7.37
C ASN A 155 3.91 -5.35 -7.08
N SER A 156 4.46 -5.39 -5.85
CA SER A 156 5.75 -4.76 -5.54
C SER A 156 6.92 -5.39 -6.30
N MET A 157 6.78 -6.64 -6.73
CA MET A 157 7.76 -7.33 -7.57
C MET A 157 7.72 -6.83 -9.04
N ASN A 158 6.63 -6.23 -9.48
CA ASN A 158 6.53 -5.63 -10.82
C ASN A 158 7.03 -4.18 -10.80
N SER A 159 6.29 -3.28 -10.20
CA SER A 159 6.59 -1.83 -10.21
C SER A 159 7.41 -1.41 -8.99
N VAL A 160 8.67 -1.84 -8.95
CA VAL A 160 9.58 -1.77 -7.79
C VAL A 160 9.66 -0.36 -7.17
N ARG A 161 9.88 0.69 -7.98
CA ARG A 161 10.02 2.07 -7.51
C ARG A 161 8.74 2.63 -6.90
N TYR A 162 7.63 2.35 -7.57
CA TYR A 162 6.30 2.81 -7.12
C TYR A 162 5.92 2.16 -5.79
N TYR A 163 6.10 0.84 -5.65
CA TYR A 163 5.74 0.13 -4.42
C TYR A 163 6.70 0.43 -3.26
N PHE A 164 7.95 0.75 -3.53
CA PHE A 164 8.86 1.31 -2.52
C PHE A 164 8.28 2.62 -1.95
N ALA A 165 7.88 3.56 -2.81
CA ALA A 165 7.27 4.80 -2.38
C ALA A 165 5.91 4.59 -1.67
N LEU A 166 5.12 3.59 -2.12
CA LEU A 166 3.86 3.21 -1.51
C LEU A 166 4.06 2.66 -0.09
N ALA A 167 5.06 1.80 0.12
CA ALA A 167 5.39 1.25 1.43
C ALA A 167 5.86 2.34 2.40
N LEU A 168 6.68 3.29 1.94
CA LEU A 168 7.04 4.47 2.72
C LEU A 168 5.82 5.34 3.07
N ALA A 169 4.91 5.55 2.12
CA ALA A 169 3.66 6.27 2.35
C ALA A 169 2.79 5.58 3.41
N MET A 170 2.65 4.25 3.33
CA MET A 170 1.93 3.44 4.32
C MET A 170 2.54 3.58 5.72
N TYR A 171 3.86 3.48 5.82
CA TYR A 171 4.57 3.65 7.08
C TYR A 171 4.43 5.08 7.64
N ALA A 172 4.49 6.09 6.76
CA ALA A 172 4.47 7.49 7.16
C ALA A 172 3.10 7.97 7.68
N GLN A 173 2.00 7.25 7.40
CA GLN A 173 0.65 7.58 7.90
C GLN A 173 0.60 7.74 9.44
N LYS A 174 1.39 6.96 10.17
CA LYS A 174 1.47 7.08 11.64
C LYS A 174 1.87 8.46 12.13
N TYR A 175 2.73 9.15 11.37
CA TYR A 175 3.16 10.51 11.72
C TYR A 175 2.05 11.54 11.48
N VAL A 176 1.23 11.34 10.44
CA VAL A 176 0.01 12.14 10.21
C VAL A 176 -0.96 11.96 11.39
N LEU A 177 -1.22 10.72 11.78
CA LEU A 177 -2.10 10.39 12.91
C LEU A 177 -1.60 10.99 14.24
N ARG A 178 -0.29 11.18 14.41
CA ARG A 178 0.30 11.84 15.58
C ARG A 178 0.33 13.36 15.50
N GLY A 179 0.04 13.94 14.33
CA GLY A 179 0.21 15.37 14.06
C GLY A 179 1.67 15.78 13.81
N GLU A 180 2.56 14.82 13.60
CA GLU A 180 3.99 15.02 13.33
C GLU A 180 4.22 15.24 11.83
N TYR A 181 3.56 16.27 11.25
CA TYR A 181 3.56 16.49 9.80
C TYR A 181 4.96 16.70 9.20
N GLY A 182 5.90 17.29 9.96
CA GLY A 182 7.28 17.46 9.50
C GLY A 182 7.97 16.13 9.24
N LYS A 183 7.81 15.13 10.14
CA LYS A 183 8.34 13.77 9.93
C LYS A 183 7.63 13.06 8.78
N PHE A 184 6.31 13.24 8.66
CA PHE A 184 5.55 12.71 7.53
C PHE A 184 6.09 13.23 6.19
N ILE A 185 6.25 14.56 6.07
CA ILE A 185 6.78 15.20 4.85
C ILE A 185 8.20 14.69 4.54
N LEU A 186 9.06 14.53 5.57
CA LEU A 186 10.42 14.02 5.38
C LEU A 186 10.41 12.61 4.75
N TRP A 187 9.56 11.69 5.24
CA TRP A 187 9.43 10.35 4.67
C TRP A 187 8.87 10.38 3.25
N VAL A 188 7.93 11.26 2.96
CA VAL A 188 7.39 11.44 1.61
C VAL A 188 8.45 12.00 0.67
N LEU A 189 9.27 12.97 1.10
CA LEU A 189 10.37 13.51 0.30
C LEU A 189 11.44 12.44 0.04
N LEU A 190 11.74 11.58 1.01
CA LEU A 190 12.61 10.42 0.79
C LEU A 190 12.03 9.50 -0.30
N GLY A 191 10.75 9.14 -0.21
CA GLY A 191 10.07 8.37 -1.26
C GLY A 191 10.07 9.05 -2.62
N CYS A 192 9.93 10.38 -2.66
CA CYS A 192 9.96 11.19 -3.87
C CYS A 192 11.30 11.10 -4.62
N THR A 193 12.41 10.89 -3.94
CA THR A 193 13.72 10.69 -4.59
C THR A 193 13.75 9.44 -5.47
N ILE A 194 12.87 8.46 -5.21
CA ILE A 194 12.74 7.21 -5.95
C ILE A 194 11.53 7.24 -6.90
N HIS A 195 10.40 7.83 -6.46
CA HIS A 195 9.18 7.90 -7.28
C HIS A 195 8.32 9.12 -6.92
N LYS A 196 8.34 10.13 -7.78
CA LYS A 196 7.76 11.46 -7.52
C LYS A 196 6.24 11.49 -7.28
N SER A 197 5.47 10.48 -7.75
CA SER A 197 4.01 10.47 -7.56
C SER A 197 3.59 10.45 -6.08
N VAL A 198 4.47 10.02 -5.17
CA VAL A 198 4.19 10.02 -3.73
C VAL A 198 3.94 11.42 -3.16
N LEU A 199 4.39 12.49 -3.81
CA LEU A 199 4.11 13.87 -3.36
C LEU A 199 2.61 14.19 -3.32
N LEU A 200 1.82 13.53 -4.15
CA LEU A 200 0.37 13.72 -4.22
C LEU A 200 -0.35 13.34 -2.92
N ILE A 201 0.28 12.51 -2.07
CA ILE A 201 -0.34 12.11 -0.80
C ILE A 201 -0.28 13.21 0.25
N ILE A 202 0.65 14.17 0.15
CA ILE A 202 0.81 15.20 1.19
C ILE A 202 -0.50 15.93 1.45
N PRO A 203 -1.12 16.60 0.46
CA PRO A 203 -2.38 17.28 0.70
C PRO A 203 -3.52 16.32 1.06
N ALA A 204 -3.57 15.13 0.45
CA ALA A 204 -4.64 14.17 0.66
C ALA A 204 -4.64 13.62 2.10
N TYR A 205 -3.48 13.23 2.62
CA TYR A 205 -3.36 12.66 3.98
C TYR A 205 -3.57 13.72 5.06
N ILE A 206 -3.04 14.93 4.85
CA ILE A 206 -3.27 16.04 5.79
C ILE A 206 -4.76 16.42 5.80
N ALA A 207 -5.41 16.53 4.63
CA ALA A 207 -6.84 16.82 4.54
C ALA A 207 -7.70 15.75 5.24
N ALA A 208 -7.40 14.47 5.03
CA ALA A 208 -8.09 13.36 5.69
C ALA A 208 -7.93 13.42 7.23
N ASP A 209 -6.73 13.78 7.72
CA ASP A 209 -6.50 13.94 9.14
C ASP A 209 -7.25 15.14 9.73
N LEU A 210 -7.22 16.28 9.05
CA LEU A 210 -7.99 17.47 9.47
C LEU A 210 -9.50 17.16 9.52
N LEU A 211 -10.04 16.50 8.49
CA LEU A 211 -11.45 16.06 8.47
C LEU A 211 -11.75 15.07 9.61
N SER A 212 -10.80 14.21 9.97
CA SER A 212 -10.98 13.24 11.06
C SER A 212 -11.06 13.90 12.45
N ARG A 213 -10.59 15.14 12.61
CA ARG A 213 -10.55 15.88 13.87
C ARG A 213 -11.80 16.71 14.11
N VAL A 214 -12.51 17.07 13.05
CA VAL A 214 -13.65 17.98 13.14
C VAL A 214 -14.98 17.26 13.08
N ARG A 215 -16.00 17.84 13.72
CA ARG A 215 -17.40 17.44 13.49
C ARG A 215 -17.87 18.10 12.20
N LEU A 216 -18.25 17.29 11.21
CA LEU A 216 -18.72 17.80 9.93
C LEU A 216 -20.02 18.63 10.13
N LYS A 217 -20.01 19.84 9.59
CA LYS A 217 -21.16 20.74 9.48
C LYS A 217 -21.69 20.70 8.02
N LYS A 218 -22.90 21.21 7.79
CA LYS A 218 -23.54 21.22 6.45
C LYS A 218 -22.65 21.81 5.36
N TRP A 219 -21.86 22.84 5.67
CA TRP A 219 -20.97 23.46 4.69
C TRP A 219 -19.81 22.54 4.25
N HIS A 220 -19.33 21.62 5.11
CA HIS A 220 -18.29 20.66 4.71
C HIS A 220 -18.84 19.70 3.63
N TYR A 221 -20.10 19.27 3.77
CA TYR A 221 -20.75 18.46 2.75
C TYR A 221 -20.95 19.25 1.45
N ALA A 222 -21.34 20.53 1.54
CA ALA A 222 -21.44 21.40 0.38
C ALA A 222 -20.09 21.54 -0.37
N VAL A 223 -19.00 21.78 0.37
CA VAL A 223 -17.65 21.83 -0.23
C VAL A 223 -17.28 20.47 -0.86
N GLY A 224 -17.56 19.35 -0.20
CA GLY A 224 -17.32 18.02 -0.76
C GLY A 224 -18.08 17.78 -2.06
N ILE A 225 -19.36 18.16 -2.11
CA ILE A 225 -20.19 18.08 -3.32
C ILE A 225 -19.62 18.97 -4.44
N LEU A 226 -19.24 20.22 -4.11
CA LEU A 226 -18.65 21.12 -5.09
C LEU A 226 -17.33 20.59 -5.66
N LEU A 227 -16.49 19.94 -4.83
CA LEU A 227 -15.27 19.28 -5.31
C LEU A 227 -15.58 18.11 -6.25
N ILE A 228 -16.57 17.28 -5.93
CA ILE A 228 -17.01 16.18 -6.81
C ILE A 228 -17.54 16.74 -8.13
N LEU A 229 -18.41 17.75 -8.06
CA LEU A 229 -18.94 18.41 -9.26
C LEU A 229 -17.83 19.04 -10.11
N SER A 230 -16.81 19.64 -9.48
CA SER A 230 -15.66 20.20 -10.20
C SER A 230 -14.86 19.11 -10.93
N LEU A 231 -14.71 17.91 -10.35
CA LEU A 231 -14.08 16.78 -11.02
C LEU A 231 -14.90 16.29 -12.23
N ILE A 232 -16.24 16.26 -12.10
CA ILE A 232 -17.13 15.79 -13.17
C ILE A 232 -17.19 16.81 -14.32
N PHE A 233 -17.40 18.09 -14.02
CA PHE A 233 -17.58 19.12 -15.03
C PHE A 233 -16.28 19.81 -15.47
N GLY A 234 -15.26 19.77 -14.62
CA GLY A 234 -13.95 20.38 -14.86
C GLY A 234 -12.90 19.44 -15.48
N GLN A 235 -13.28 18.28 -16.00
CA GLN A 235 -12.33 17.27 -16.52
C GLN A 235 -11.31 17.85 -17.51
N GLY A 236 -11.76 18.68 -18.45
CA GLY A 236 -10.88 19.30 -19.43
C GLY A 236 -9.81 20.21 -18.80
N PHE A 237 -10.17 20.96 -17.77
CA PHE A 237 -9.23 21.80 -17.03
C PHE A 237 -8.18 20.95 -16.32
N TYR A 238 -8.59 19.94 -15.55
CA TYR A 238 -7.68 19.06 -14.80
C TYR A 238 -6.79 18.25 -15.74
N ARG A 239 -7.34 17.73 -16.85
CA ARG A 239 -6.58 17.00 -17.87
C ARG A 239 -5.50 17.87 -18.50
N ASN A 240 -5.83 19.10 -18.90
CA ASN A 240 -4.86 20.06 -19.43
C ASN A 240 -3.77 20.40 -18.41
N LEU A 241 -4.14 20.55 -17.13
CA LEU A 241 -3.18 20.79 -16.05
C LEU A 241 -2.21 19.62 -15.89
N ILE A 242 -2.72 18.37 -15.91
CA ILE A 242 -1.91 17.16 -15.80
C ILE A 242 -0.94 17.06 -16.98
N PHE A 243 -1.40 17.29 -18.22
CA PHE A 243 -0.55 17.22 -19.40
C PHE A 243 0.51 18.34 -19.48
N LYS A 244 0.29 19.46 -18.77
CA LYS A 244 1.32 20.49 -18.61
C LYS A 244 2.52 19.98 -17.80
N PHE A 245 2.28 19.15 -16.77
CA PHE A 245 3.34 18.57 -15.92
C PHE A 245 3.84 17.21 -16.43
N TYR A 246 3.00 16.46 -17.16
CA TYR A 246 3.26 15.12 -17.64
C TYR A 246 2.84 14.95 -19.10
N PRO A 247 3.50 15.65 -20.06
CA PRO A 247 3.08 15.67 -21.47
C PRO A 247 3.14 14.28 -22.14
N TYR A 248 3.97 13.39 -21.64
CA TYR A 248 4.13 12.04 -22.19
C TYR A 248 2.93 11.09 -21.95
N TYR A 249 1.97 11.48 -21.10
CA TYR A 249 0.73 10.73 -20.95
C TYR A 249 -0.32 11.06 -22.01
N ARG A 250 -0.20 12.19 -22.69
CA ARG A 250 -1.16 12.60 -23.74
C ARG A 250 -1.13 11.56 -24.86
N ASP A 251 -2.32 11.06 -25.22
CA ASP A 251 -2.53 10.08 -26.28
C ASP A 251 -1.77 8.74 -26.07
N SER A 252 -1.34 8.47 -24.82
CA SER A 252 -0.72 7.20 -24.46
C SER A 252 -1.77 6.13 -24.12
N MET A 253 -1.37 4.85 -24.09
CA MET A 253 -2.22 3.75 -23.65
C MET A 253 -2.81 3.92 -22.24
N PHE A 254 -2.23 4.83 -21.44
CA PHE A 254 -2.68 5.15 -20.07
C PHE A 254 -3.75 6.25 -20.04
N ASP A 255 -4.00 6.92 -21.17
CA ASP A 255 -5.01 7.99 -21.31
C ASP A 255 -6.31 7.40 -21.93
N ASN A 256 -6.82 6.34 -21.30
CA ASN A 256 -7.94 5.55 -21.83
C ASN A 256 -9.31 5.88 -21.19
N GLY A 257 -9.35 6.65 -20.11
CA GLY A 257 -10.58 7.03 -19.41
C GLY A 257 -11.36 5.88 -18.76
N GLN A 258 -10.76 4.67 -18.64
CA GLN A 258 -11.47 3.49 -18.17
C GLN A 258 -11.73 3.52 -16.67
N LEU A 259 -12.93 3.08 -16.29
CA LEU A 259 -13.33 2.92 -14.89
C LEU A 259 -12.84 1.57 -14.34
N SER A 260 -12.25 1.61 -13.16
CA SER A 260 -11.83 0.41 -12.44
C SER A 260 -12.96 -0.15 -11.56
N TYR A 261 -13.92 -0.85 -12.16
CA TYR A 261 -15.10 -1.38 -11.46
C TYR A 261 -14.77 -2.22 -10.23
N VAL A 262 -13.72 -3.03 -10.30
CA VAL A 262 -13.27 -3.85 -9.17
C VAL A 262 -12.83 -2.99 -7.98
N ASN A 263 -12.05 -1.93 -8.24
CA ASN A 263 -11.60 -1.03 -7.17
C ASN A 263 -12.75 -0.16 -6.64
N ILE A 264 -13.69 0.27 -7.49
CA ILE A 264 -14.93 0.93 -7.08
C ILE A 264 -15.71 0.00 -6.14
N GLY A 265 -15.92 -1.25 -6.54
CA GLY A 265 -16.61 -2.25 -5.73
C GLY A 265 -15.95 -2.49 -4.37
N LYS A 266 -14.61 -2.60 -4.32
CA LYS A 266 -13.86 -2.71 -3.06
C LYS A 266 -14.08 -1.50 -2.15
N CYS A 267 -13.97 -0.29 -2.68
CA CYS A 267 -14.18 0.93 -1.90
C CYS A 267 -15.61 1.04 -1.36
N LEU A 268 -16.60 0.68 -2.18
CA LEU A 268 -18.01 0.66 -1.78
C LEU A 268 -18.28 -0.39 -0.69
N ALA A 269 -17.75 -1.60 -0.83
CA ALA A 269 -17.91 -2.65 0.17
C ALA A 269 -17.33 -2.22 1.54
N VAL A 270 -16.14 -1.59 1.52
CA VAL A 270 -15.52 -1.05 2.73
C VAL A 270 -16.34 0.12 3.30
N LEU A 271 -16.87 1.00 2.46
CA LEU A 271 -17.77 2.08 2.88
C LEU A 271 -19.01 1.52 3.57
N ILE A 272 -19.67 0.52 2.99
CA ILE A 272 -20.85 -0.14 3.57
C ILE A 272 -20.50 -0.74 4.93
N LEU A 273 -19.38 -1.46 5.05
CA LEU A 273 -18.91 -2.01 6.33
C LEU A 273 -18.72 -0.90 7.38
N CYS A 274 -18.12 0.23 7.02
CA CYS A 274 -17.95 1.37 7.90
C CYS A 274 -19.29 1.99 8.33
N LEU A 275 -20.28 2.07 7.44
CA LEU A 275 -21.61 2.60 7.74
C LEU A 275 -22.38 1.69 8.69
N ILE A 276 -22.28 0.36 8.51
CA ILE A 276 -22.90 -0.63 9.41
C ILE A 276 -22.36 -0.45 10.85
N TYR A 277 -21.05 -0.30 10.99
CA TYR A 277 -20.39 -0.16 12.30
C TYR A 277 -20.02 1.29 12.65
N TRP A 278 -20.74 2.27 12.07
CA TRP A 278 -20.43 3.70 12.25
C TRP A 278 -20.35 4.11 13.72
N LYS A 279 -21.37 3.72 14.51
CA LYS A 279 -21.47 4.08 15.92
C LYS A 279 -20.40 3.41 16.76
N ASP A 280 -20.07 2.16 16.45
CA ASP A 280 -19.18 1.34 17.28
C ASP A 280 -17.68 1.58 16.95
N SER A 281 -17.36 1.87 15.68
CA SER A 281 -15.99 1.80 15.22
C SER A 281 -15.46 3.05 14.51
N ILE A 282 -16.34 3.94 14.02
CA ILE A 282 -15.93 5.11 13.23
C ILE A 282 -16.14 6.41 13.97
N ARG A 283 -17.36 6.61 14.54
CA ARG A 283 -17.79 7.92 15.08
C ARG A 283 -16.84 8.48 16.14
N ASP A 284 -16.37 7.65 17.04
CA ASP A 284 -15.57 8.08 18.20
C ASP A 284 -14.07 7.71 18.06
N ASP A 285 -13.71 6.92 17.04
CA ASP A 285 -12.31 6.59 16.72
C ASP A 285 -11.77 7.49 15.60
N ARG A 286 -10.90 8.45 15.97
CA ARG A 286 -10.27 9.37 15.02
C ARG A 286 -9.45 8.65 13.96
N ARG A 287 -8.75 7.58 14.31
CA ARG A 287 -7.89 6.83 13.39
C ARG A 287 -8.72 6.14 12.32
N ASN A 288 -9.80 5.46 12.71
CA ASN A 288 -10.71 4.84 11.75
C ASN A 288 -11.42 5.88 10.88
N ARG A 289 -11.76 7.08 11.42
CA ARG A 289 -12.26 8.19 10.59
C ARG A 289 -11.24 8.66 9.56
N TYR A 290 -9.97 8.75 9.93
CA TYR A 290 -8.90 9.12 8.99
C TYR A 290 -8.83 8.13 7.82
N TYR A 291 -8.75 6.83 8.11
CA TYR A 291 -8.73 5.80 7.07
C TYR A 291 -10.02 5.75 6.26
N PHE A 292 -11.17 6.01 6.89
CA PHE A 292 -12.45 6.13 6.21
C PHE A 292 -12.44 7.25 5.16
N TYR A 293 -11.92 8.44 5.49
CA TYR A 293 -11.81 9.54 4.52
C TYR A 293 -10.84 9.23 3.38
N LEU A 294 -9.76 8.51 3.64
CA LEU A 294 -8.87 8.05 2.57
C LEU A 294 -9.57 7.05 1.63
N ASN A 295 -10.33 6.10 2.18
CA ASN A 295 -11.14 5.19 1.35
C ASN A 295 -12.19 5.94 0.53
N LEU A 296 -12.86 6.91 1.12
CA LEU A 296 -13.84 7.76 0.43
C LEU A 296 -13.19 8.57 -0.70
N ALA A 297 -12.03 9.17 -0.45
CA ALA A 297 -11.27 9.88 -1.47
C ALA A 297 -10.82 8.93 -2.62
N GLY A 298 -10.41 7.71 -2.29
CA GLY A 298 -10.13 6.66 -3.27
C GLY A 298 -11.34 6.31 -4.13
N LEU A 299 -12.53 6.17 -3.52
CA LEU A 299 -13.78 5.93 -4.23
C LEU A 299 -14.10 7.08 -5.20
N VAL A 300 -13.99 8.34 -4.74
CA VAL A 300 -14.21 9.52 -5.59
C VAL A 300 -13.24 9.55 -6.76
N LEU A 301 -11.96 9.24 -6.55
CA LEU A 301 -10.99 9.18 -7.65
C LEU A 301 -11.32 8.07 -8.67
N TYR A 302 -11.73 6.88 -8.22
CA TYR A 302 -12.07 5.80 -9.13
C TYR A 302 -13.37 6.06 -9.91
N THR A 303 -14.33 6.79 -9.33
CA THR A 303 -15.62 7.08 -9.98
C THR A 303 -15.58 8.34 -10.83
N CYS A 304 -14.95 9.40 -10.34
CA CYS A 304 -15.00 10.73 -10.98
C CYS A 304 -13.64 11.15 -11.60
N GLY A 305 -12.57 10.40 -11.36
CA GLY A 305 -11.22 10.73 -11.81
C GLY A 305 -10.70 9.87 -12.97
N SER A 306 -11.53 9.08 -13.63
CA SER A 306 -11.11 8.18 -14.73
C SER A 306 -10.39 8.88 -15.89
N PHE A 307 -10.66 10.19 -16.08
CA PHE A 307 -9.97 11.03 -17.06
C PHE A 307 -8.51 11.33 -16.73
N ILE A 308 -8.05 10.98 -15.51
CA ILE A 308 -6.65 11.15 -15.08
C ILE A 308 -5.87 9.93 -15.54
N PRO A 309 -4.83 10.11 -16.38
CA PRO A 309 -3.96 8.99 -16.75
C PRO A 309 -3.36 8.32 -15.51
N GLU A 310 -3.34 6.99 -15.48
CA GLU A 310 -2.81 6.22 -14.35
C GLU A 310 -3.46 6.57 -12.99
N VAL A 311 -4.75 6.96 -12.99
CA VAL A 311 -5.49 7.29 -11.76
C VAL A 311 -5.37 6.20 -10.68
N SER A 312 -5.25 4.95 -11.10
CA SER A 312 -5.04 3.81 -10.19
C SER A 312 -3.79 3.97 -9.33
N ARG A 313 -2.70 4.52 -9.85
CA ARG A 313 -1.48 4.76 -9.05
C ARG A 313 -1.69 5.79 -7.95
N VAL A 314 -2.49 6.82 -8.21
CA VAL A 314 -2.83 7.83 -7.17
C VAL A 314 -3.79 7.22 -6.16
N ALA A 315 -4.82 6.55 -6.64
CA ALA A 315 -5.85 5.95 -5.79
C ALA A 315 -5.31 4.83 -4.88
N TYR A 316 -4.30 4.05 -5.33
CA TYR A 316 -3.66 3.02 -4.50
C TYR A 316 -3.02 3.59 -3.23
N TYR A 317 -2.44 4.79 -3.28
CA TYR A 317 -1.96 5.47 -2.07
C TYR A 317 -3.07 5.74 -1.05
N LEU A 318 -4.30 5.91 -1.51
CA LEU A 318 -5.45 6.16 -0.64
C LEU A 318 -6.06 4.86 -0.12
N ILE A 319 -6.32 3.90 -1.02
CA ILE A 319 -7.00 2.65 -0.67
C ILE A 319 -6.14 1.65 0.10
N GLN A 320 -4.81 1.82 0.15
CA GLN A 320 -3.98 1.05 1.07
C GLN A 320 -4.41 1.23 2.54
N SER A 321 -5.12 2.32 2.86
CA SER A 321 -5.75 2.53 4.17
C SER A 321 -6.73 1.42 4.55
N GLN A 322 -7.32 0.70 3.59
CA GLN A 322 -8.22 -0.45 3.82
C GLN A 322 -7.55 -1.56 4.63
N ILE A 323 -6.21 -1.70 4.52
CA ILE A 323 -5.39 -2.67 5.28
C ILE A 323 -5.49 -2.42 6.79
N PHE A 324 -5.73 -1.17 7.21
CA PHE A 324 -5.90 -0.79 8.61
C PHE A 324 -7.37 -0.57 8.97
N LEU A 325 -8.16 -0.01 8.05
CA LEU A 325 -9.56 0.34 8.27
C LEU A 325 -10.43 -0.90 8.51
N ILE A 326 -10.34 -1.90 7.64
CA ILE A 326 -11.16 -3.10 7.74
C ILE A 326 -10.93 -3.84 9.07
N PRO A 327 -9.67 -4.16 9.45
CA PRO A 327 -9.42 -4.80 10.73
C PRO A 327 -9.78 -3.89 11.91
N GLY A 328 -9.55 -2.58 11.83
CA GLY A 328 -9.92 -1.63 12.89
C GLY A 328 -11.42 -1.56 13.12
N VAL A 329 -12.22 -1.54 12.04
CA VAL A 329 -13.69 -1.58 12.14
C VAL A 329 -14.16 -2.89 12.77
N LEU A 330 -13.67 -4.02 12.29
CA LEU A 330 -14.07 -5.34 12.80
C LEU A 330 -13.57 -5.59 14.23
N TRP A 331 -12.43 -5.04 14.61
CA TRP A 331 -11.88 -5.15 15.96
C TRP A 331 -12.73 -4.43 17.00
N ASN A 332 -13.16 -3.20 16.68
CA ASN A 332 -13.96 -2.35 17.57
C ASN A 332 -15.46 -2.67 17.53
N ALA A 333 -15.94 -3.41 16.52
CA ALA A 333 -17.34 -3.79 16.38
C ALA A 333 -17.80 -4.66 17.56
N LYS A 334 -19.06 -4.49 17.98
CA LYS A 334 -19.67 -5.31 19.02
C LYS A 334 -19.57 -6.79 18.68
N LYS A 335 -19.07 -7.58 19.63
CA LYS A 335 -18.97 -9.03 19.47
C LYS A 335 -20.36 -9.67 19.33
N GLY A 336 -20.54 -10.49 18.31
CA GLY A 336 -21.79 -11.17 18.04
C GLY A 336 -21.74 -11.96 16.73
N TRP A 337 -22.78 -12.73 16.43
CA TRP A 337 -22.85 -13.56 15.23
C TRP A 337 -22.71 -12.74 13.94
N PHE A 338 -23.32 -11.55 13.89
CA PHE A 338 -23.27 -10.69 12.72
C PHE A 338 -21.86 -10.16 12.42
N ARG A 339 -21.10 -9.78 13.47
CA ARG A 339 -19.68 -9.45 13.32
C ARG A 339 -18.89 -10.61 12.74
N ASN A 340 -19.11 -11.82 13.26
CA ASN A 340 -18.42 -13.02 12.76
C ASN A 340 -18.79 -13.30 11.31
N LEU A 341 -20.05 -13.10 10.92
CA LEU A 341 -20.49 -13.18 9.52
C LEU A 341 -19.75 -12.16 8.65
N CYS A 342 -19.63 -10.91 9.10
CA CYS A 342 -18.84 -9.88 8.38
C CYS A 342 -17.37 -10.28 8.24
N ILE A 343 -16.75 -10.86 9.28
CA ILE A 343 -15.36 -11.36 9.20
C ILE A 343 -15.25 -12.46 8.13
N VAL A 344 -16.14 -13.45 8.15
CA VAL A 344 -16.19 -14.51 7.14
C VAL A 344 -16.41 -13.93 5.74
N GLY A 345 -17.33 -12.98 5.60
CA GLY A 345 -17.60 -12.30 4.34
C GLY A 345 -16.37 -11.55 3.78
N VAL A 346 -15.65 -10.82 4.63
CA VAL A 346 -14.41 -10.14 4.26
C VAL A 346 -13.34 -11.14 3.82
N VAL A 347 -13.13 -12.20 4.61
CA VAL A 347 -12.13 -13.24 4.26
C VAL A 347 -12.49 -13.90 2.94
N ALA A 348 -13.76 -14.30 2.74
CA ALA A 348 -14.20 -14.94 1.50
C ALA A 348 -14.06 -14.01 0.28
N ALA A 349 -14.45 -12.74 0.41
CA ALA A 349 -14.34 -11.75 -0.66
C ALA A 349 -12.88 -11.52 -1.09
N TYR A 350 -11.96 -11.38 -0.12
CA TYR A 350 -10.54 -11.17 -0.45
C TYR A 350 -9.82 -12.45 -0.88
N LEU A 351 -10.26 -13.65 -0.47
CA LEU A 351 -9.79 -14.91 -1.06
C LEU A 351 -10.24 -15.04 -2.51
N LEU A 352 -11.49 -14.71 -2.82
CA LEU A 352 -11.98 -14.70 -4.20
C LEU A 352 -11.18 -13.69 -5.05
N TYR A 353 -10.98 -12.48 -4.52
CA TYR A 353 -10.15 -11.48 -5.19
C TYR A 353 -8.72 -11.97 -5.42
N PHE A 354 -8.12 -12.67 -4.44
CA PHE A 354 -6.78 -13.25 -4.56
C PHE A 354 -6.71 -14.32 -5.65
N VAL A 355 -7.73 -15.16 -5.79
CA VAL A 355 -7.81 -16.14 -6.89
C VAL A 355 -7.88 -15.42 -8.25
N MET A 356 -8.67 -14.34 -8.35
CA MET A 356 -8.70 -13.52 -9.57
C MET A 356 -7.34 -12.86 -9.85
N LEU A 357 -6.70 -12.34 -8.82
CA LEU A 357 -5.36 -11.75 -8.92
C LEU A 357 -4.33 -12.77 -9.41
N LEU A 358 -4.31 -13.99 -8.84
CA LEU A 358 -3.40 -15.07 -9.26
C LEU A 358 -3.60 -15.46 -10.74
N ARG A 359 -4.84 -15.48 -11.20
CA ARG A 359 -5.13 -15.72 -12.64
C ARG A 359 -4.56 -14.60 -13.50
N GLY A 360 -4.80 -13.34 -13.14
CA GLY A 360 -4.26 -12.18 -13.87
C GLY A 360 -2.74 -12.07 -13.83
N MET A 361 -2.06 -12.70 -12.87
CA MET A 361 -0.59 -12.72 -12.79
C MET A 361 0.09 -13.47 -13.95
N TYR A 362 -0.63 -14.32 -14.66
CA TYR A 362 -0.14 -14.99 -15.89
C TYR A 362 -0.24 -14.09 -17.13
N ASP A 363 -1.02 -13.01 -17.08
CA ASP A 363 -1.17 -12.09 -18.19
C ASP A 363 0.17 -11.43 -18.54
N VAL A 364 0.46 -11.30 -19.82
CA VAL A 364 1.71 -10.70 -20.34
C VAL A 364 1.90 -9.28 -19.79
N GLU A 365 0.80 -8.57 -19.52
CA GLU A 365 0.80 -7.20 -18.98
C GLU A 365 1.28 -7.13 -17.53
N ILE A 366 1.19 -8.21 -16.76
CA ILE A 366 1.57 -8.28 -15.34
C ILE A 366 2.80 -9.18 -15.16
N ARG A 367 2.77 -10.39 -15.71
CA ARG A 367 3.86 -11.36 -15.77
C ARG A 367 4.55 -11.62 -14.41
N LEU A 368 3.77 -11.77 -13.37
CA LEU A 368 4.25 -12.15 -12.04
C LEU A 368 4.32 -13.68 -11.88
N LEU A 369 3.70 -14.42 -12.78
CA LEU A 369 3.76 -15.85 -12.92
C LEU A 369 4.14 -16.20 -14.37
N PRO A 370 4.90 -17.29 -14.61
CA PRO A 370 5.47 -18.20 -13.61
C PRO A 370 6.52 -17.53 -12.71
N TYR A 371 6.61 -17.97 -11.44
CA TYR A 371 7.65 -17.51 -10.54
C TYR A 371 8.95 -18.26 -10.85
N LEU A 372 10.00 -17.51 -11.15
CA LEU A 372 11.36 -17.98 -11.38
C LEU A 372 12.30 -17.35 -10.33
N ASN A 373 13.35 -18.06 -9.95
CA ASN A 373 14.32 -17.58 -8.96
C ASN A 373 15.75 -18.03 -9.33
N TRP A 374 16.71 -17.22 -8.96
CA TRP A 374 18.11 -17.45 -9.29
C TRP A 374 18.84 -18.48 -8.38
N ILE A 375 18.13 -19.03 -7.38
CA ILE A 375 18.70 -20.03 -6.47
C ILE A 375 18.53 -21.45 -7.03
N PHE A 376 17.37 -21.72 -7.66
CA PHE A 376 16.96 -23.06 -8.08
C PHE A 376 16.75 -23.19 -9.59
N ASP A 377 16.69 -22.08 -10.34
CA ASP A 377 16.60 -22.03 -11.79
C ASP A 377 17.93 -21.54 -12.41
#